data_a563bd24498fdb6dfd7829d4a9759f32
#
_entry.id   a563bd24498fdb6dfd7829d4a9759f32
#
_cell.length_a   1.000
_cell.length_b   1.000
_cell.length_c   1.000
_cell.angle_alpha   90.00
_cell.angle_beta   90.00
_cell.angle_gamma   90.00
#
_symmetry.space_group_name_H-M   'P 1'
#
loop_
_entity.id
_entity.type
_entity.pdbx_description
1 polymer ?
#
loop_
_entity_poly.entity_id
_entity_poly.type
_entity_poly.pdbx_seq_one_letter_code
_entity_poly.pdbx_strand_id
1 'polypeptide(L)'
;MSIQMAESTELMTLDNICNRVYYIRGQQVMLDYDLAEIYGYEVKRLNEQVKRNIARFPDDFMFQLTKDEIPDDFLKSQIATLNENGNKRGLHIKKLPFVFTEQGIYMLATVLRGELAEQQSIFIMRAFREMRHYIKQNQQFVTQSEMHLVSARVSEISVQLSNMADRQKKAEQKIQSIQRSIDTLNENFVSDKDFKNFVIYKGQKFEADAAYID
;
A
#
# COMPACT_ATOMS: atom_id res chain seq x y z
N MET A 1 20.79 27.89 -42.84
CA MET A 1 19.57 28.06 -42.02
C MET A 1 18.90 26.70 -41.88
N SER A 2 19.54 25.73 -41.21
CA SER A 2 19.06 24.35 -41.03
C SER A 2 19.85 23.63 -39.95
N ILE A 3 19.94 24.20 -38.75
CA ILE A 3 20.57 23.55 -37.59
C ILE A 3 19.79 24.01 -36.35
N GLN A 4 18.52 23.60 -36.25
CA GLN A 4 17.73 23.84 -35.02
C GLN A 4 16.50 22.91 -34.93
N MET A 5 16.66 21.64 -35.31
CA MET A 5 15.60 20.62 -35.09
C MET A 5 16.21 19.28 -34.66
N ALA A 6 17.21 19.31 -33.80
CA ALA A 6 17.85 18.11 -33.25
C ALA A 6 18.00 18.18 -31.73
N GLU A 7 17.11 18.88 -31.04
CA GLU A 7 17.05 18.90 -29.55
C GLU A 7 15.69 18.43 -29.10
N SER A 8 15.60 17.19 -28.78
CA SER A 8 14.79 16.49 -27.78
C SER A 8 14.36 15.09 -28.19
N THR A 9 15.26 14.33 -28.85
CA THR A 9 15.14 12.88 -28.71
C THR A 9 16.06 12.52 -27.53
N GLU A 10 15.60 12.77 -26.33
CA GLU A 10 16.22 12.21 -25.13
C GLU A 10 16.31 10.72 -25.39
N LEU A 11 17.53 10.19 -25.45
CA LEU A 11 17.77 8.78 -25.67
C LEU A 11 17.00 7.98 -24.62
N MET A 12 15.93 7.34 -25.03
CA MET A 12 15.16 6.44 -24.17
C MET A 12 16.12 5.42 -23.60
N THR A 13 16.35 5.47 -22.31
CA THR A 13 17.16 4.48 -21.58
C THR A 13 16.24 3.42 -20.99
N LEU A 14 16.78 2.24 -20.69
CA LEU A 14 16.07 1.18 -19.98
C LEU A 14 15.47 1.70 -18.68
N ASP A 15 16.20 2.55 -17.95
CA ASP A 15 15.76 3.14 -16.70
C ASP A 15 14.51 4.02 -16.90
N ASN A 16 14.42 4.77 -18.00
CA ASN A 16 13.25 5.59 -18.31
C ASN A 16 11.99 4.76 -18.53
N ILE A 17 12.12 3.55 -19.08
CA ILE A 17 10.97 2.64 -19.22
C ILE A 17 10.66 1.96 -17.90
N CYS A 18 11.67 1.47 -17.17
CA CYS A 18 11.46 0.80 -15.89
C CYS A 18 10.72 1.70 -14.89
N ASN A 19 11.04 2.99 -14.87
CA ASN A 19 10.39 3.97 -13.98
C ASN A 19 8.94 4.30 -14.36
N ARG A 20 8.47 3.86 -15.55
CA ARG A 20 7.10 4.05 -16.05
C ARG A 20 6.28 2.75 -16.05
N VAL A 21 6.85 1.68 -15.50
CA VAL A 21 6.15 0.41 -15.29
C VAL A 21 5.62 0.36 -13.88
N TYR A 22 4.30 0.26 -13.75
CA TYR A 22 3.59 0.16 -12.49
C TYR A 22 3.15 -1.28 -12.24
N TYR A 23 2.94 -1.64 -10.97
CA TYR A 23 2.40 -2.95 -10.60
C TYR A 23 0.98 -2.78 -10.07
N ILE A 24 -0.02 -3.08 -10.90
CA ILE A 24 -1.44 -2.87 -10.61
C ILE A 24 -2.21 -4.16 -10.88
N ARG A 25 -3.10 -4.55 -9.99
CA ARG A 25 -3.89 -5.80 -10.05
C ARG A 25 -3.02 -7.05 -10.26
N GLY A 26 -1.81 -7.06 -9.66
CA GLY A 26 -0.89 -8.20 -9.79
C GLY A 26 -0.17 -8.29 -11.14
N GLN A 27 -0.22 -7.25 -11.99
CA GLN A 27 0.37 -7.21 -13.31
C GLN A 27 1.26 -5.99 -13.51
N GLN A 28 2.30 -6.12 -14.33
CA GLN A 28 3.09 -5.00 -14.79
C GLN A 28 2.34 -4.28 -15.92
N VAL A 29 2.13 -2.98 -15.75
CA VAL A 29 1.37 -2.14 -16.69
C VAL A 29 2.06 -0.81 -16.92
N MET A 30 1.76 -0.15 -18.04
CA MET A 30 2.12 1.24 -18.31
C MET A 30 0.87 2.06 -18.57
N LEU A 31 0.89 3.33 -18.16
CA LEU A 31 -0.21 4.26 -18.38
C LEU A 31 -0.27 4.72 -19.85
N ASP A 32 -1.48 5.03 -20.33
CA ASP A 32 -1.68 5.63 -21.67
C ASP A 32 -0.95 6.97 -21.84
N TYR A 33 -0.74 7.71 -20.77
CA TYR A 33 0.06 8.93 -20.75
C TYR A 33 1.54 8.67 -21.03
N ASP A 34 2.13 7.69 -20.31
CA ASP A 34 3.53 7.33 -20.48
C ASP A 34 3.79 6.76 -21.89
N LEU A 35 2.89 5.91 -22.36
CA LEU A 35 2.96 5.37 -23.71
C LEU A 35 2.82 6.44 -24.78
N ALA A 36 1.91 7.39 -24.59
CA ALA A 36 1.73 8.51 -25.53
C ALA A 36 3.01 9.34 -25.64
N GLU A 37 3.64 9.65 -24.50
CA GLU A 37 4.91 10.37 -24.45
C GLU A 37 6.03 9.60 -25.17
N ILE A 38 6.19 8.31 -24.85
CA ILE A 38 7.20 7.43 -25.46
C ILE A 38 7.03 7.35 -26.97
N TYR A 39 5.80 7.19 -27.44
CA TYR A 39 5.48 7.09 -28.87
C TYR A 39 5.40 8.43 -29.59
N GLY A 40 5.54 9.56 -28.87
CA GLY A 40 5.42 10.88 -29.46
C GLY A 40 3.99 11.21 -29.94
N TYR A 41 2.98 10.65 -29.28
CA TYR A 41 1.58 10.88 -29.57
C TYR A 41 0.92 11.75 -28.52
N GLU A 42 -0.10 12.50 -28.89
CA GLU A 42 -1.05 13.01 -27.91
C GLU A 42 -1.86 11.84 -27.31
N VAL A 43 -2.08 11.84 -26.01
CA VAL A 43 -2.86 10.82 -25.29
C VAL A 43 -4.23 10.57 -25.95
N LYS A 44 -4.89 11.66 -26.37
CA LYS A 44 -6.17 11.58 -27.07
C LYS A 44 -6.06 10.77 -28.36
N ARG A 45 -5.04 11.04 -29.17
CA ARG A 45 -4.81 10.34 -30.45
C ARG A 45 -4.47 8.87 -30.25
N LEU A 46 -3.62 8.57 -29.28
CA LEU A 46 -3.30 7.18 -28.92
C LEU A 46 -4.58 6.42 -28.56
N ASN A 47 -5.37 6.98 -27.63
CA ASN A 47 -6.64 6.36 -27.20
C ASN A 47 -7.68 6.26 -28.33
N GLU A 48 -7.69 7.17 -29.30
CA GLU A 48 -8.54 7.05 -30.50
C GLU A 48 -8.10 5.88 -31.40
N GLN A 49 -6.79 5.66 -31.58
CA GLN A 49 -6.29 4.51 -32.34
C GLN A 49 -6.65 3.17 -31.67
N VAL A 50 -6.50 3.10 -30.35
CA VAL A 50 -6.93 1.94 -29.56
C VAL A 50 -8.44 1.71 -29.71
N LYS A 51 -9.26 2.74 -29.56
CA LYS A 51 -10.72 2.65 -29.71
C LYS A 51 -11.14 2.15 -31.09
N ARG A 52 -10.47 2.58 -32.16
CA ARG A 52 -10.72 2.08 -33.53
C ARG A 52 -10.37 0.60 -33.71
N ASN A 53 -9.53 0.07 -32.85
CA ASN A 53 -9.04 -1.31 -32.87
C ASN A 53 -9.42 -2.07 -31.59
N ILE A 54 -10.48 -1.69 -30.91
CA ILE A 54 -10.83 -2.17 -29.57
C ILE A 54 -10.95 -3.70 -29.47
N ALA A 55 -11.38 -4.35 -30.53
CA ALA A 55 -11.48 -5.82 -30.60
C ALA A 55 -10.11 -6.54 -30.41
N ARG A 56 -8.99 -5.81 -30.54
CA ARG A 56 -7.64 -6.32 -30.32
C ARG A 56 -7.15 -6.13 -28.89
N PHE A 57 -7.91 -5.42 -28.06
CA PHE A 57 -7.54 -5.08 -26.69
C PHE A 57 -8.56 -5.67 -25.71
N PRO A 58 -8.52 -6.97 -25.44
CA PRO A 58 -9.33 -7.57 -24.39
C PRO A 58 -8.89 -7.04 -22.99
N ASP A 59 -9.69 -7.31 -21.97
CA ASP A 59 -9.51 -6.77 -20.61
C ASP A 59 -8.18 -7.19 -19.95
N ASP A 60 -7.57 -8.29 -20.38
CA ASP A 60 -6.23 -8.73 -19.96
C ASP A 60 -5.08 -8.01 -20.69
N PHE A 61 -5.38 -7.26 -21.76
CA PHE A 61 -4.40 -6.44 -22.47
C PHE A 61 -4.47 -4.97 -22.06
N MET A 62 -5.68 -4.47 -21.80
CA MET A 62 -5.92 -3.08 -21.45
C MET A 62 -7.13 -2.96 -20.54
N PHE A 63 -7.02 -2.13 -19.50
CA PHE A 63 -8.16 -1.79 -18.65
C PHE A 63 -8.08 -0.35 -18.16
N GLN A 64 -9.19 0.18 -17.69
CA GLN A 64 -9.25 1.50 -17.10
C GLN A 64 -9.06 1.42 -15.59
N LEU A 65 -8.23 2.32 -15.03
CA LEU A 65 -8.04 2.41 -13.59
C LEU A 65 -9.26 2.99 -12.90
N THR A 66 -9.46 2.58 -11.65
CA THR A 66 -10.32 3.29 -10.70
C THR A 66 -9.55 4.44 -10.06
N LYS A 67 -10.25 5.32 -9.34
CA LYS A 67 -9.59 6.46 -8.65
C LYS A 67 -8.57 6.02 -7.62
N ASP A 68 -8.85 4.91 -6.94
CA ASP A 68 -8.01 4.40 -5.85
C ASP A 68 -6.79 3.62 -6.36
N GLU A 69 -6.76 3.30 -7.65
CA GLU A 69 -5.63 2.58 -8.28
C GLU A 69 -4.62 3.52 -8.96
N ILE A 70 -4.91 4.83 -8.99
CA ILE A 70 -4.02 5.78 -9.66
C ILE A 70 -2.73 5.94 -8.85
N PRO A 71 -1.54 5.74 -9.46
CA PRO A 71 -0.27 5.90 -8.76
C PRO A 71 -0.06 7.33 -8.25
N ASP A 72 0.42 7.48 -7.02
CA ASP A 72 0.69 8.79 -6.40
C ASP A 72 1.67 9.64 -7.19
N ASP A 73 2.66 9.02 -7.83
CA ASP A 73 3.67 9.70 -8.63
C ASP A 73 3.06 10.29 -9.91
N PHE A 74 2.09 9.60 -10.52
CA PHE A 74 1.32 10.14 -11.62
C PHE A 74 0.49 11.36 -11.18
N LEU A 75 -0.16 11.28 -10.02
CA LEU A 75 -0.91 12.41 -9.45
C LEU A 75 0.00 13.62 -9.23
N LYS A 76 1.18 13.42 -8.66
CA LYS A 76 2.17 14.48 -8.42
C LYS A 76 2.63 15.14 -9.72
N SER A 77 2.93 14.35 -10.77
CA SER A 77 3.35 14.90 -12.07
C SER A 77 2.26 15.72 -12.74
N GLN A 78 1.00 15.29 -12.68
CA GLN A 78 -0.15 16.06 -13.19
C GLN A 78 -0.38 17.34 -12.40
N ILE A 79 -0.15 17.33 -11.08
CA ILE A 79 -0.22 18.52 -10.22
C ILE A 79 0.87 19.53 -10.60
N ALA A 80 2.10 19.08 -10.80
CA ALA A 80 3.22 19.91 -11.18
C ALA A 80 2.95 20.63 -12.51
N THR A 81 2.51 19.91 -13.54
CA THR A 81 2.16 20.43 -14.85
C THR A 81 1.01 21.46 -14.81
N LEU A 82 0.02 21.27 -13.92
CA LEU A 82 -1.09 22.20 -13.74
C LEU A 82 -0.68 23.48 -13.01
N ASN A 83 0.28 23.39 -12.08
CA ASN A 83 0.81 24.53 -11.34
C ASN A 83 1.62 25.49 -12.25
N GLU A 84 2.36 24.96 -13.20
CA GLU A 84 3.07 25.76 -14.21
C GLU A 84 2.11 26.57 -15.11
N ASN A 85 0.91 26.05 -15.35
CA ASN A 85 -0.11 26.71 -16.17
C ASN A 85 -1.09 27.61 -15.36
N GLY A 86 -0.85 27.82 -14.06
CA GLY A 86 -1.54 28.83 -13.24
C GLY A 86 -3.01 28.56 -12.91
N ASN A 87 -3.53 27.37 -13.16
CA ASN A 87 -4.95 27.05 -12.99
C ASN A 87 -5.20 26.24 -11.69
N LYS A 88 -5.41 26.94 -10.57
CA LYS A 88 -5.62 26.37 -9.22
C LYS A 88 -7.02 25.80 -8.95
N ARG A 89 -7.81 25.43 -9.93
CA ARG A 89 -9.15 24.89 -9.69
C ARG A 89 -9.15 23.37 -9.70
N GLY A 90 -9.29 22.80 -8.49
CA GLY A 90 -9.79 21.45 -8.20
C GLY A 90 -9.19 20.31 -9.04
N LEU A 91 -8.28 19.56 -8.44
CA LEU A 91 -7.66 18.35 -9.00
C LEU A 91 -8.70 17.25 -9.25
N HIS A 92 -9.54 17.44 -10.25
CA HIS A 92 -10.38 16.34 -10.75
C HIS A 92 -9.75 15.83 -12.04
N ILE A 93 -9.15 14.64 -11.97
CA ILE A 93 -8.82 13.88 -13.17
C ILE A 93 -10.12 13.70 -13.93
N LYS A 94 -10.31 14.48 -15.00
CA LYS A 94 -11.55 14.47 -15.79
C LYS A 94 -11.79 13.13 -16.46
N LYS A 95 -10.76 12.36 -16.70
CA LYS A 95 -10.81 11.04 -17.32
C LYS A 95 -9.78 10.13 -16.64
N LEU A 96 -10.26 9.00 -16.12
CA LEU A 96 -9.41 7.97 -15.54
C LEU A 96 -8.50 7.38 -16.64
N PRO A 97 -7.19 7.19 -16.36
CA PRO A 97 -6.25 6.67 -17.33
C PRO A 97 -6.54 5.22 -17.69
N PHE A 98 -6.16 4.86 -18.90
CA PHE A 98 -6.06 3.47 -19.31
C PHE A 98 -4.64 2.95 -19.01
N VAL A 99 -4.55 1.68 -18.69
CA VAL A 99 -3.28 0.98 -18.55
C VAL A 99 -3.21 -0.18 -19.52
N PHE A 100 -1.99 -0.46 -19.97
CA PHE A 100 -1.69 -1.53 -20.92
C PHE A 100 -0.73 -2.51 -20.25
N THR A 101 -1.07 -3.79 -20.28
CA THR A 101 -0.17 -4.86 -19.89
C THR A 101 0.93 -5.02 -20.94
N GLU A 102 1.93 -5.86 -20.68
CA GLU A 102 2.98 -6.15 -21.66
C GLU A 102 2.38 -6.61 -23.00
N GLN A 103 1.36 -7.47 -22.98
CA GLN A 103 0.66 -7.95 -24.17
C GLN A 103 -0.10 -6.82 -24.85
N GLY A 104 -0.73 -5.95 -24.07
CA GLY A 104 -1.40 -4.75 -24.59
C GLY A 104 -0.45 -3.79 -25.29
N ILE A 105 0.76 -3.62 -24.76
CA ILE A 105 1.81 -2.79 -25.37
C ILE A 105 2.29 -3.42 -26.68
N TYR A 106 2.47 -4.74 -26.73
CA TYR A 106 2.83 -5.43 -27.96
C TYR A 106 1.72 -5.31 -29.02
N MET A 107 0.46 -5.40 -28.60
CA MET A 107 -0.67 -5.15 -29.49
C MET A 107 -0.70 -3.69 -29.98
N LEU A 108 -0.41 -2.72 -29.10
CA LEU A 108 -0.36 -1.30 -29.42
C LEU A 108 0.68 -1.03 -30.53
N ALA A 109 1.83 -1.70 -30.51
CA ALA A 109 2.86 -1.63 -31.52
C ALA A 109 2.36 -2.04 -32.93
N THR A 110 1.34 -2.88 -33.02
CA THR A 110 0.72 -3.27 -34.31
C THR A 110 -0.31 -2.28 -34.83
N VAL A 111 -0.77 -1.37 -33.98
CA VAL A 111 -1.84 -0.41 -34.29
C VAL A 111 -1.28 0.99 -34.59
N LEU A 112 -0.20 1.36 -33.88
CA LEU A 112 0.50 2.61 -34.14
C LEU A 112 1.33 2.53 -35.41
N ARG A 113 1.46 3.66 -36.10
CA ARG A 113 2.18 3.72 -37.38
C ARG A 113 3.19 4.86 -37.37
N GLY A 114 4.27 4.68 -38.09
CA GLY A 114 5.32 5.67 -38.29
C GLY A 114 6.66 5.17 -37.77
N GLU A 115 7.73 5.70 -38.33
CA GLU A 115 9.10 5.27 -38.04
C GLU A 115 9.45 5.35 -36.55
N LEU A 116 9.05 6.46 -35.90
CA LEU A 116 9.23 6.63 -34.46
C LEU A 116 8.50 5.54 -33.68
N ALA A 117 7.23 5.23 -34.05
CA ALA A 117 6.45 4.21 -33.37
C ALA A 117 7.08 2.82 -33.50
N GLU A 118 7.64 2.49 -34.66
CA GLU A 118 8.34 1.23 -34.89
C GLU A 118 9.62 1.12 -34.03
N GLN A 119 10.44 2.18 -34.00
CA GLN A 119 11.65 2.24 -33.19
C GLN A 119 11.35 2.11 -31.70
N GLN A 120 10.36 2.85 -31.19
CA GLN A 120 9.95 2.80 -29.80
C GLN A 120 9.36 1.44 -29.43
N SER A 121 8.58 0.83 -30.30
CA SER A 121 8.05 -0.53 -30.08
C SER A 121 9.17 -1.55 -29.89
N ILE A 122 10.18 -1.53 -30.77
CA ILE A 122 11.35 -2.42 -30.65
C ILE A 122 12.07 -2.18 -29.33
N PHE A 123 12.23 -0.91 -28.95
CA PHE A 123 12.93 -0.55 -27.72
C PHE A 123 12.16 -1.02 -26.47
N ILE A 124 10.86 -0.79 -26.42
CA ILE A 124 10.00 -1.24 -25.30
C ILE A 124 10.04 -2.78 -25.19
N MET A 125 9.91 -3.50 -26.31
CA MET A 125 9.97 -4.97 -26.30
C MET A 125 11.30 -5.48 -25.76
N ARG A 126 12.41 -4.82 -26.10
CA ARG A 126 13.74 -5.14 -25.54
C ARG A 126 13.79 -4.87 -24.05
N ALA A 127 13.26 -3.72 -23.59
CA ALA A 127 13.23 -3.37 -22.19
C ALA A 127 12.46 -4.39 -21.34
N PHE A 128 11.26 -4.81 -21.77
CA PHE A 128 10.50 -5.86 -21.07
C PHE A 128 11.25 -7.20 -21.06
N ARG A 129 11.93 -7.54 -22.14
CA ARG A 129 12.78 -8.75 -22.16
C ARG A 129 13.90 -8.67 -21.12
N GLU A 130 14.61 -7.55 -21.06
CA GLU A 130 15.70 -7.36 -20.07
C GLU A 130 15.17 -7.35 -18.64
N MET A 131 14.04 -6.69 -18.37
CA MET A 131 13.39 -6.74 -17.06
C MET A 131 13.06 -8.18 -16.63
N ARG A 132 12.47 -8.98 -17.52
CA ARG A 132 12.19 -10.39 -17.22
C ARG A 132 13.48 -11.21 -16.98
N HIS A 133 14.51 -10.96 -17.76
CA HIS A 133 15.79 -11.63 -17.58
C HIS A 133 16.40 -11.28 -16.23
N TYR A 134 16.38 -10.02 -15.85
CA TYR A 134 16.85 -9.53 -14.56
C TYR A 134 16.06 -10.14 -13.39
N ILE A 135 14.73 -10.14 -13.47
CA ILE A 135 13.87 -10.76 -12.46
C ILE A 135 14.20 -12.24 -12.32
N LYS A 136 14.31 -12.97 -13.44
CA LYS A 136 14.62 -14.41 -13.44
C LYS A 136 16.00 -14.72 -12.85
N GLN A 137 17.00 -13.91 -13.14
CA GLN A 137 18.34 -14.06 -12.57
C GLN A 137 18.31 -13.79 -11.07
N ASN A 138 17.65 -12.71 -10.63
CA ASN A 138 17.58 -12.37 -9.22
C ASN A 138 16.68 -13.31 -8.41
N GLN A 139 15.64 -13.88 -8.99
CA GLN A 139 14.88 -14.96 -8.35
C GLN A 139 15.71 -16.20 -8.05
N GLN A 140 16.75 -16.48 -8.82
CA GLN A 140 17.68 -17.58 -8.53
C GLN A 140 18.65 -17.25 -7.38
N PHE A 141 18.97 -15.97 -7.16
CA PHE A 141 19.83 -15.54 -6.06
C PHE A 141 19.10 -15.38 -4.70
N VAL A 142 17.79 -15.14 -4.72
CA VAL A 142 16.92 -15.09 -3.52
C VAL A 142 16.70 -16.48 -2.88
N THR A 143 17.26 -17.56 -3.45
CA THR A 143 16.66 -18.86 -3.35
C THR A 143 17.00 -19.73 -2.17
N GLN A 144 18.10 -19.72 -1.52
CA GLN A 144 18.28 -20.64 -0.36
C GLN A 144 18.73 -19.94 0.92
N SER A 145 19.66 -19.03 0.82
CA SER A 145 20.18 -18.35 2.01
C SER A 145 19.18 -17.39 2.65
N GLU A 146 18.43 -16.63 1.82
CA GLU A 146 17.43 -15.68 2.33
C GLU A 146 16.16 -16.39 2.81
N MET A 147 15.73 -17.46 2.17
CA MET A 147 14.60 -18.27 2.64
C MET A 147 14.93 -18.96 3.99
N HIS A 148 16.17 -19.40 4.19
CA HIS A 148 16.63 -19.90 5.49
C HIS A 148 16.69 -18.79 6.54
N LEU A 149 17.12 -17.58 6.19
CA LEU A 149 17.13 -16.42 7.09
C LEU A 149 15.72 -15.96 7.47
N VAL A 150 14.80 -15.91 6.51
CA VAL A 150 13.39 -15.58 6.76
C VAL A 150 12.72 -16.67 7.59
N SER A 151 12.95 -17.95 7.28
CA SER A 151 12.43 -19.08 8.05
C SER A 151 12.96 -19.08 9.50
N ALA A 152 14.24 -18.80 9.70
CA ALA A 152 14.82 -18.66 11.03
C ALA A 152 14.20 -17.49 11.82
N ARG A 153 14.02 -16.32 11.18
CA ARG A 153 13.35 -15.18 11.80
C ARG A 153 11.89 -15.45 12.14
N VAL A 154 11.14 -16.10 11.24
CA VAL A 154 9.75 -16.50 11.52
C VAL A 154 9.68 -17.46 12.71
N SER A 155 10.60 -18.41 12.82
CA SER A 155 10.69 -19.31 13.96
C SER A 155 11.01 -18.58 15.26
N GLU A 156 11.94 -17.63 15.24
CA GLU A 156 12.29 -16.78 16.37
C GLU A 156 11.12 -15.91 16.84
N ILE A 157 10.40 -15.27 15.92
CA ILE A 157 9.19 -14.50 16.22
C ILE A 157 8.10 -15.38 16.81
N SER A 158 7.93 -16.61 16.33
CA SER A 158 6.95 -17.56 16.87
C SER A 158 7.26 -17.93 18.32
N VAL A 159 8.53 -18.15 18.65
CA VAL A 159 8.99 -18.41 20.04
C VAL A 159 8.77 -17.17 20.93
N GLN A 160 9.06 -15.97 20.43
CA GLN A 160 8.82 -14.73 21.18
C GLN A 160 7.33 -14.52 21.45
N LEU A 161 6.46 -14.76 20.47
CA LEU A 161 5.00 -14.69 20.61
C LEU A 161 4.49 -15.70 21.66
N SER A 162 4.98 -16.93 21.65
CA SER A 162 4.63 -17.93 22.66
C SER A 162 5.04 -17.48 24.08
N ASN A 163 6.25 -16.97 24.23
CA ASN A 163 6.75 -16.46 25.51
C ASN A 163 5.96 -15.23 25.99
N MET A 164 5.51 -14.35 25.08
CA MET A 164 4.64 -13.21 25.42
C MET A 164 3.26 -13.68 25.87
N ALA A 165 2.66 -14.65 25.18
CA ALA A 165 1.37 -15.23 25.55
C ALA A 165 1.42 -15.87 26.95
N ASP A 166 2.49 -16.59 27.29
CA ASP A 166 2.69 -17.17 28.62
C ASP A 166 2.85 -16.10 29.71
N ARG A 167 3.57 -15.02 29.42
CA ARG A 167 3.69 -13.87 30.34
C ARG A 167 2.35 -13.18 30.56
N GLN A 168 1.58 -12.98 29.50
CA GLN A 168 0.25 -12.38 29.57
C GLN A 168 -0.68 -13.25 30.43
N LYS A 169 -0.71 -14.57 30.20
CA LYS A 169 -1.52 -15.51 30.99
C LYS A 169 -1.15 -15.50 32.48
N LYS A 170 0.14 -15.44 32.80
CA LYS A 170 0.60 -15.31 34.18
C LYS A 170 0.21 -13.97 34.81
N ALA A 171 0.26 -12.88 34.04
CA ALA A 171 -0.18 -11.56 34.49
C ALA A 171 -1.69 -11.54 34.76
N GLU A 172 -2.50 -12.10 33.89
CA GLU A 172 -3.95 -12.23 34.05
C GLU A 172 -4.32 -13.05 35.30
N GLN A 173 -3.64 -14.18 35.53
CA GLN A 173 -3.83 -14.97 36.74
C GLN A 173 -3.51 -14.17 38.01
N LYS A 174 -2.45 -13.36 37.97
CA LYS A 174 -2.05 -12.54 39.10
C LYS A 174 -3.07 -11.42 39.35
N ILE A 175 -3.60 -10.80 38.28
CA ILE A 175 -4.67 -9.80 38.38
C ILE A 175 -5.92 -10.43 39.00
N GLN A 176 -6.33 -11.61 38.55
CA GLN A 176 -7.48 -12.31 39.10
C GLN A 176 -7.28 -12.65 40.59
N SER A 177 -6.08 -13.06 40.99
CA SER A 177 -5.80 -13.33 42.41
C SER A 177 -5.87 -12.08 43.28
N ILE A 178 -5.35 -10.97 42.81
CA ILE A 178 -5.43 -9.66 43.49
C ILE A 178 -6.90 -9.21 43.58
N GLN A 179 -7.66 -9.35 42.49
CA GLN A 179 -9.08 -9.01 42.50
C GLN A 179 -9.87 -9.77 43.54
N ARG A 180 -9.64 -11.11 43.64
CA ARG A 180 -10.29 -11.92 44.69
C ARG A 180 -9.90 -11.47 46.11
N SER A 181 -8.63 -11.08 46.30
CA SER A 181 -8.19 -10.55 47.59
C SER A 181 -8.87 -9.21 47.94
N ILE A 182 -9.06 -8.34 46.98
CA ILE A 182 -9.78 -7.08 47.13
C ILE A 182 -11.26 -7.36 47.46
N ASP A 183 -11.89 -8.27 46.73
CA ASP A 183 -13.29 -8.62 46.97
C ASP A 183 -13.48 -9.18 48.39
N THR A 184 -12.58 -10.06 48.83
CA THR A 184 -12.59 -10.57 50.22
C THR A 184 -12.38 -9.47 51.27
N LEU A 185 -11.50 -8.51 51.00
CA LEU A 185 -11.29 -7.38 51.90
C LEU A 185 -12.54 -6.50 51.94
N ASN A 186 -13.18 -6.25 50.81
CA ASN A 186 -14.40 -5.45 50.77
C ASN A 186 -15.58 -6.13 51.46
N GLU A 187 -15.71 -7.47 51.38
CA GLU A 187 -16.71 -8.22 52.12
C GLU A 187 -16.50 -8.15 53.63
N ASN A 188 -15.22 -8.09 54.08
CA ASN A 188 -14.88 -7.98 55.48
C ASN A 188 -14.82 -6.53 55.99
N PHE A 189 -14.97 -5.55 55.11
CA PHE A 189 -14.99 -4.14 55.51
C PHE A 189 -16.32 -3.82 56.15
N VAL A 190 -16.31 -3.41 57.40
CA VAL A 190 -17.49 -2.92 58.11
C VAL A 190 -18.02 -1.67 57.41
N SER A 191 -19.24 -1.73 56.89
CA SER A 191 -19.81 -0.57 56.17
C SER A 191 -20.00 0.62 57.12
N ASP A 192 -19.96 1.85 56.58
CA ASP A 192 -20.27 3.07 57.36
C ASP A 192 -21.62 3.01 58.11
N LYS A 193 -22.58 2.22 57.59
CA LYS A 193 -23.85 1.96 58.28
C LYS A 193 -23.68 1.14 59.55
N ASP A 194 -22.74 0.16 59.49
CA ASP A 194 -22.45 -0.68 60.65
C ASP A 194 -21.65 0.10 61.72
N PHE A 195 -20.82 1.06 61.28
CA PHE A 195 -20.08 1.95 62.17
C PHE A 195 -20.95 2.90 63.00
N LYS A 196 -22.12 3.26 62.53
CA LYS A 196 -23.06 4.14 63.23
C LYS A 196 -23.74 3.47 64.40
N ASN A 197 -23.72 2.16 64.49
CA ASN A 197 -24.44 1.37 65.47
C ASN A 197 -23.56 0.74 66.59
N PHE A 198 -22.25 0.98 66.57
CA PHE A 198 -21.37 0.49 67.64
C PHE A 198 -20.11 1.35 67.77
N VAL A 199 -19.55 1.31 68.99
CA VAL A 199 -18.28 1.96 69.32
C VAL A 199 -17.27 0.88 69.74
N ILE A 200 -16.04 0.96 69.23
CA ILE A 200 -14.94 0.07 69.61
C ILE A 200 -14.14 0.77 70.69
N TYR A 201 -14.14 0.15 71.90
CA TYR A 201 -13.33 0.60 73.02
C TYR A 201 -12.41 -0.51 73.47
N LYS A 202 -11.08 -0.26 73.52
CA LYS A 202 -10.03 -1.23 73.88
C LYS A 202 -10.12 -2.55 73.12
N GLY A 203 -10.49 -2.47 71.81
CA GLY A 203 -10.60 -3.63 70.93
C GLY A 203 -11.88 -4.45 71.11
N GLN A 204 -12.82 -4.03 71.93
CA GLN A 204 -14.14 -4.65 72.06
C GLN A 204 -15.21 -3.77 71.38
N LYS A 205 -16.12 -4.46 70.66
CA LYS A 205 -17.24 -3.83 69.97
C LYS A 205 -18.41 -3.68 70.95
N PHE A 206 -18.91 -2.49 71.08
CA PHE A 206 -20.10 -2.21 71.87
C PHE A 206 -21.19 -1.64 70.92
N GLU A 207 -22.39 -2.20 70.97
CA GLU A 207 -23.54 -1.63 70.29
C GLU A 207 -23.92 -0.30 70.93
N ALA A 208 -24.04 0.74 70.14
CA ALA A 208 -24.52 2.02 70.63
C ALA A 208 -26.04 1.96 70.65
N ASP A 209 -26.61 1.94 71.82
CA ASP A 209 -28.05 2.13 72.01
C ASP A 209 -28.42 3.55 71.55
N ALA A 210 -29.36 3.62 70.61
CA ALA A 210 -29.79 4.87 69.99
C ALA A 210 -30.42 5.90 70.98
N ALA A 211 -30.47 5.56 72.23
CA ALA A 211 -31.03 6.40 73.30
C ALA A 211 -30.02 7.33 73.99
N TYR A 212 -28.73 7.31 73.64
CA TYR A 212 -27.67 8.08 74.31
C TYR A 212 -26.91 9.08 73.39
N ILE A 213 -27.52 9.49 72.30
CA ILE A 213 -26.96 10.53 71.46
C ILE A 213 -27.97 11.71 71.43
N ASP A 214 -27.97 12.49 72.53
CA ASP A 214 -28.44 13.84 72.61
C ASP A 214 -27.25 14.72 73.07
#